data_39abf8e67a09b360fd7bb3c67b561e76
#
_entry.id   39abf8e67a09b360fd7bb3c67b561e76
#
_cell.length_a   1.000
_cell.length_b   1.000
_cell.length_c   1.000
_cell.angle_alpha   90.00
_cell.angle_beta   90.00
_cell.angle_gamma   90.00
#
_symmetry.space_group_name_H-M   'P 1'
#
loop_
_entity.id
_entity.type
_entity.pdbx_description
1 polymer ?
#
loop_
_entity_poly.entity_id
_entity_poly.type
_entity_poly.pdbx_seq_one_letter_code
_entity_poly.pdbx_strand_id
1 'polypeptide(L)'
;RNALAVSRDVYVYGDDLIVPTDDVDAVVDHLQKYYCKVNSSKSFWTGKFRESCGVDAYDGLEVTPIYVRQTRPDNRRAASSLISWIRTSNLFYKKGYWRTSSHMISVCESILGKLPIVGPECAGLGKVSFQRVVSIDRWGKRYQRPEVRSWVATPVYRTDKLDGYSALL
;
A
#
# COMPACT_ATOMS: atom_id res chain seq x y z
N ARG A 1 -19.65 -15.82 26.63
CA ARG A 1 -18.18 -15.81 26.34
C ARG A 1 -17.52 -14.76 27.22
N ASN A 2 -16.31 -15.01 27.72
CA ASN A 2 -15.53 -14.02 28.50
C ASN A 2 -15.12 -12.88 27.58
N ALA A 3 -15.30 -11.62 28.02
CA ALA A 3 -14.97 -10.42 27.24
C ALA A 3 -13.52 -10.41 26.72
N LEU A 4 -12.57 -10.92 27.52
CA LEU A 4 -11.17 -11.10 27.12
C LEU A 4 -10.94 -12.11 25.98
N ALA A 5 -11.78 -13.14 25.89
CA ALA A 5 -11.69 -14.12 24.80
C ALA A 5 -12.26 -13.55 23.50
N VAL A 6 -13.36 -12.78 23.58
CA VAL A 6 -13.97 -12.12 22.41
C VAL A 6 -13.08 -10.99 21.88
N SER A 7 -12.41 -10.22 22.75
CA SER A 7 -11.55 -9.11 22.34
C SER A 7 -10.35 -9.52 21.50
N ARG A 8 -9.96 -10.80 21.47
CA ARG A 8 -8.88 -11.31 20.63
C ARG A 8 -9.30 -11.53 19.17
N ASP A 9 -10.60 -11.63 18.92
CA ASP A 9 -11.17 -11.93 17.62
C ASP A 9 -11.85 -10.72 16.98
N VAL A 10 -11.79 -9.56 17.66
CA VAL A 10 -12.40 -8.30 17.21
C VAL A 10 -11.30 -7.27 16.93
N TYR A 11 -11.32 -6.71 15.73
CA TYR A 11 -10.40 -5.67 15.32
C TYR A 11 -11.18 -4.43 14.94
N VAL A 12 -10.67 -3.25 15.34
CA VAL A 12 -11.27 -1.95 15.09
C VAL A 12 -10.22 -1.02 14.50
N TYR A 13 -10.51 -0.44 13.34
CA TYR A 13 -9.67 0.57 12.71
C TYR A 13 -10.55 1.66 12.10
N GLY A 14 -10.62 2.80 12.78
CA GLY A 14 -11.52 3.90 12.41
C GLY A 14 -12.98 3.45 12.46
N ASP A 15 -13.64 3.49 11.31
CA ASP A 15 -15.02 3.02 11.09
C ASP A 15 -15.12 1.55 10.66
N ASP A 16 -13.99 0.91 10.37
CA ASP A 16 -13.95 -0.51 10.02
C ASP A 16 -13.94 -1.40 11.26
N LEU A 17 -14.83 -2.40 11.26
CA LEU A 17 -14.94 -3.43 12.30
C LEU A 17 -14.78 -4.81 11.67
N ILE A 18 -13.90 -5.62 12.23
CA ILE A 18 -13.79 -7.05 11.91
C ILE A 18 -14.24 -7.81 13.13
N VAL A 19 -15.29 -8.60 12.98
CA VAL A 19 -15.90 -9.39 14.06
C VAL A 19 -16.19 -10.81 13.59
N PRO A 20 -16.26 -11.80 14.50
CA PRO A 20 -16.72 -13.13 14.14
C PRO A 20 -18.13 -13.08 13.52
N THR A 21 -18.37 -13.88 12.49
CA THR A 21 -19.64 -13.88 11.75
C THR A 21 -20.85 -14.15 12.66
N ASP A 22 -20.67 -15.00 13.68
CA ASP A 22 -21.74 -15.35 14.63
C ASP A 22 -22.13 -14.17 15.56
N ASP A 23 -21.28 -13.18 15.71
CA ASP A 23 -21.51 -12.04 16.59
C ASP A 23 -22.00 -10.79 15.82
N VAL A 24 -22.11 -10.86 14.48
CA VAL A 24 -22.44 -9.69 13.62
C VAL A 24 -23.80 -9.08 13.98
N ASP A 25 -24.84 -9.90 14.13
CA ASP A 25 -26.19 -9.39 14.41
C ASP A 25 -26.22 -8.66 15.76
N ALA A 26 -25.57 -9.22 16.78
CA ALA A 26 -25.47 -8.58 18.09
C ALA A 26 -24.71 -7.25 18.04
N VAL A 27 -23.65 -7.18 17.23
CA VAL A 27 -22.85 -5.96 17.04
C VAL A 27 -23.67 -4.90 16.29
N VAL A 28 -24.37 -5.28 15.23
CA VAL A 28 -25.23 -4.37 14.46
C VAL A 28 -26.34 -3.80 15.34
N ASP A 29 -27.04 -4.64 16.10
CA ASP A 29 -28.08 -4.22 17.05
C ASP A 29 -27.53 -3.26 18.11
N HIS A 30 -26.34 -3.54 18.61
CA HIS A 30 -25.66 -2.70 19.59
C HIS A 30 -25.35 -1.31 19.01
N LEU A 31 -24.73 -1.26 17.82
CA LEU A 31 -24.40 -0.02 17.14
C LEU A 31 -25.65 0.84 16.87
N GLN A 32 -26.76 0.21 16.45
CA GLN A 32 -28.02 0.91 16.19
C GLN A 32 -28.60 1.55 17.46
N LYS A 33 -28.46 0.92 18.63
CA LYS A 33 -28.88 1.49 19.92
C LYS A 33 -28.13 2.80 20.25
N TYR A 34 -26.93 2.96 19.72
CA TYR A 34 -26.13 4.18 19.86
C TYR A 34 -26.29 5.13 18.66
N TYR A 35 -27.33 4.93 17.84
CA TYR A 35 -27.61 5.72 16.64
C TYR A 35 -26.50 5.65 15.57
N CYS A 36 -25.62 4.66 15.62
CA CYS A 36 -24.63 4.42 14.57
C CYS A 36 -25.31 3.72 13.38
N LYS A 37 -25.10 4.26 12.18
CA LYS A 37 -25.65 3.67 10.96
C LYS A 37 -24.63 2.73 10.32
N VAL A 38 -24.95 1.44 10.29
CA VAL A 38 -24.15 0.45 9.58
C VAL A 38 -24.43 0.53 8.08
N ASN A 39 -23.40 0.63 7.25
CA ASN A 39 -23.52 0.65 5.79
C ASN A 39 -23.56 -0.78 5.26
N SER A 40 -24.77 -1.34 5.12
CA SER A 40 -24.98 -2.72 4.65
C SER A 40 -24.45 -2.99 3.24
N SER A 41 -24.34 -1.97 2.38
CA SER A 41 -23.79 -2.14 1.02
C SER A 41 -22.27 -2.25 0.98
N LYS A 42 -21.60 -1.87 2.07
CA LYS A 42 -20.13 -1.96 2.24
C LYS A 42 -19.72 -2.88 3.39
N SER A 43 -20.64 -3.66 3.92
CA SER A 43 -20.37 -4.59 5.02
C SER A 43 -20.60 -6.02 4.53
N PHE A 44 -19.62 -6.89 4.75
CA PHE A 44 -19.58 -8.23 4.15
C PHE A 44 -19.53 -9.31 5.24
N TRP A 45 -20.67 -9.88 5.61
CA TRP A 45 -20.74 -10.99 6.58
C TRP A 45 -21.43 -12.25 6.03
N THR A 46 -22.03 -12.16 4.83
CA THR A 46 -22.58 -13.29 4.10
C THR A 46 -21.62 -13.76 3.01
N GLY A 47 -21.66 -15.07 2.67
CA GLY A 47 -20.75 -15.64 1.69
C GLY A 47 -19.28 -15.63 2.14
N LYS A 48 -18.35 -15.75 1.20
CA LYS A 48 -16.91 -15.90 1.45
C LYS A 48 -16.08 -14.63 1.23
N PHE A 49 -16.67 -13.59 0.66
CA PHE A 49 -15.99 -12.33 0.41
C PHE A 49 -15.92 -11.49 1.69
N ARG A 50 -14.78 -10.86 1.91
CA ARG A 50 -14.51 -9.89 2.98
C ARG A 50 -13.68 -8.75 2.44
N GLU A 51 -13.91 -7.54 2.95
CA GLU A 51 -13.12 -6.35 2.65
C GLU A 51 -12.97 -5.53 3.92
N SER A 52 -11.77 -5.08 4.19
CA SER A 52 -11.49 -4.11 5.25
C SER A 52 -10.16 -3.39 4.96
N CYS A 53 -10.12 -2.09 5.24
CA CYS A 53 -8.93 -1.26 5.10
C CYS A 53 -8.28 -1.36 3.71
N GLY A 54 -9.08 -1.57 2.65
CA GLY A 54 -8.59 -1.68 1.27
C GLY A 54 -7.94 -3.02 0.92
N VAL A 55 -8.15 -4.04 1.74
CA VAL A 55 -7.76 -5.42 1.47
C VAL A 55 -8.99 -6.25 1.17
N ASP A 56 -9.04 -6.85 -0.02
CA ASP A 56 -10.07 -7.77 -0.43
C ASP A 56 -9.62 -9.21 -0.19
N ALA A 57 -10.47 -10.01 0.44
CA ALA A 57 -10.22 -11.42 0.69
C ALA A 57 -11.40 -12.28 0.23
N TYR A 58 -11.13 -13.45 -0.32
CA TYR A 58 -12.10 -14.46 -0.67
C TYR A 58 -11.65 -15.81 -0.13
N ASP A 59 -12.48 -16.40 0.73
CA ASP A 59 -12.21 -17.71 1.37
C ASP A 59 -10.83 -17.78 2.05
N GLY A 60 -10.44 -16.71 2.73
CA GLY A 60 -9.17 -16.59 3.44
C GLY A 60 -7.96 -16.20 2.55
N LEU A 61 -8.13 -16.07 1.24
CA LEU A 61 -7.07 -15.67 0.32
C LEU A 61 -7.21 -14.19 -0.06
N GLU A 62 -6.09 -13.46 -0.06
CA GLU A 62 -6.05 -12.08 -0.55
C GLU A 62 -6.28 -12.02 -2.05
N VAL A 63 -7.33 -11.29 -2.46
CA VAL A 63 -7.71 -11.10 -3.88
C VAL A 63 -7.69 -9.63 -4.30
N THR A 64 -7.16 -8.75 -3.48
CA THR A 64 -7.07 -7.31 -3.77
C THR A 64 -6.49 -7.05 -5.16
N PRO A 65 -7.19 -6.34 -6.06
CA PRO A 65 -6.70 -6.07 -7.41
C PRO A 65 -5.55 -5.07 -7.41
N ILE A 66 -4.69 -5.17 -8.43
CA ILE A 66 -3.63 -4.18 -8.65
C ILE A 66 -4.11 -3.20 -9.72
N TYR A 67 -4.15 -1.91 -9.37
CA TYR A 67 -4.55 -0.84 -10.28
C TYR A 67 -3.34 -0.10 -10.85
N VAL A 68 -3.28 0.05 -12.17
CA VAL A 68 -2.32 0.94 -12.84
C VAL A 68 -2.93 2.35 -12.85
N ARG A 69 -2.52 3.19 -11.92
CA ARG A 69 -3.16 4.51 -11.69
C ARG A 69 -2.59 5.63 -12.54
N GLN A 70 -1.43 5.43 -13.16
CA GLN A 70 -0.74 6.45 -13.95
C GLN A 70 -0.45 5.94 -15.36
N THR A 71 -0.42 6.85 -16.31
CA THR A 71 -0.01 6.58 -17.68
C THR A 71 1.47 6.16 -17.76
N ARG A 72 1.83 5.51 -18.86
CA ARG A 72 3.23 5.13 -19.13
C ARG A 72 4.13 6.37 -19.08
N PRO A 73 5.22 6.33 -18.30
CA PRO A 73 6.19 7.42 -18.29
C PRO A 73 6.96 7.46 -19.61
N ASP A 74 7.24 8.65 -20.12
CA ASP A 74 7.96 8.89 -21.36
C ASP A 74 9.30 9.62 -21.16
N ASN A 75 9.44 10.32 -20.02
CA ASN A 75 10.64 11.11 -19.74
C ASN A 75 10.90 11.24 -18.22
N ARG A 76 12.07 11.76 -17.85
CA ARG A 76 12.48 11.93 -16.43
C ARG A 76 11.65 12.95 -15.66
N ARG A 77 10.97 13.88 -16.34
CA ARG A 77 10.12 14.89 -15.69
C ARG A 77 8.78 14.31 -15.22
N ALA A 78 8.37 13.16 -15.78
CA ALA A 78 7.17 12.43 -15.37
C ALA A 78 7.40 11.67 -14.05
N ALA A 79 7.87 12.36 -13.01
CA ALA A 79 8.29 11.75 -11.75
C ALA A 79 7.17 10.95 -11.06
N SER A 80 5.94 11.49 -11.04
CA SER A 80 4.78 10.80 -10.44
C SER A 80 4.46 9.49 -11.16
N SER A 81 4.51 9.48 -12.50
CA SER A 81 4.29 8.27 -13.31
C SER A 81 5.41 7.25 -13.10
N LEU A 82 6.67 7.68 -13.07
CA LEU A 82 7.82 6.81 -12.81
C LEU A 82 7.71 6.13 -11.43
N ILE A 83 7.43 6.91 -10.38
CA ILE A 83 7.25 6.38 -9.03
C ILE A 83 6.10 5.38 -8.98
N SER A 84 4.95 5.75 -9.56
CA SER A 84 3.77 4.90 -9.61
C SER A 84 4.04 3.61 -10.36
N TRP A 85 4.70 3.67 -11.53
CA TRP A 85 5.00 2.48 -12.34
C TRP A 85 5.96 1.53 -11.64
N ILE A 86 7.03 2.04 -11.01
CA ILE A 86 7.96 1.20 -10.25
C ILE A 86 7.25 0.53 -9.06
N ARG A 87 6.45 1.29 -8.31
CA ARG A 87 5.67 0.74 -7.19
C ARG A 87 4.65 -0.31 -7.63
N THR A 88 3.91 -0.02 -8.70
CA THR A 88 2.92 -0.95 -9.25
C THR A 88 3.59 -2.21 -9.82
N SER A 89 4.73 -2.06 -10.48
CA SER A 89 5.56 -3.19 -10.92
C SER A 89 5.94 -4.10 -9.75
N ASN A 90 6.37 -3.52 -8.62
CA ASN A 90 6.71 -4.28 -7.43
C ASN A 90 5.50 -5.03 -6.84
N LEU A 91 4.29 -4.45 -6.92
CA LEU A 91 3.05 -5.16 -6.55
C LEU A 91 2.78 -6.33 -7.48
N PHE A 92 2.89 -6.14 -8.80
CA PHE A 92 2.76 -7.24 -9.76
C PHE A 92 3.78 -8.35 -9.53
N TYR A 93 5.04 -7.98 -9.22
CA TYR A 93 6.08 -8.96 -8.89
C TYR A 93 5.68 -9.82 -7.69
N LYS A 94 5.24 -9.18 -6.59
CA LYS A 94 4.81 -9.87 -5.36
C LYS A 94 3.63 -10.82 -5.60
N LYS A 95 2.72 -10.50 -6.52
CA LYS A 95 1.56 -11.34 -6.89
C LYS A 95 1.87 -12.37 -8.00
N GLY A 96 3.13 -12.53 -8.41
CA GLY A 96 3.54 -13.53 -9.38
C GLY A 96 3.39 -13.12 -10.85
N TYR A 97 2.96 -11.90 -11.15
CA TYR A 97 2.85 -11.39 -12.54
C TYR A 97 4.21 -10.88 -13.04
N TRP A 98 5.21 -11.74 -13.08
CA TRP A 98 6.61 -11.37 -13.31
C TRP A 98 6.85 -10.78 -14.69
N ARG A 99 6.15 -11.25 -15.73
CA ARG A 99 6.29 -10.69 -17.10
C ARG A 99 5.81 -9.24 -17.14
N THR A 100 4.66 -8.92 -16.54
CA THR A 100 4.12 -7.56 -16.45
C THR A 100 5.06 -6.66 -15.63
N SER A 101 5.51 -7.14 -14.50
CA SER A 101 6.49 -6.44 -13.66
C SER A 101 7.77 -6.12 -14.43
N SER A 102 8.34 -7.12 -15.11
CA SER A 102 9.57 -6.95 -15.90
C SER A 102 9.39 -5.93 -17.02
N HIS A 103 8.25 -5.96 -17.73
CA HIS A 103 7.95 -4.97 -18.76
C HIS A 103 7.87 -3.56 -18.19
N MET A 104 7.15 -3.35 -17.08
CA MET A 104 7.04 -2.04 -16.45
C MET A 104 8.39 -1.50 -15.97
N ILE A 105 9.21 -2.36 -15.39
CA ILE A 105 10.57 -2.00 -14.96
C ILE A 105 11.43 -1.63 -16.17
N SER A 106 11.40 -2.39 -17.26
CA SER A 106 12.20 -2.09 -18.44
C SER A 106 11.88 -0.72 -19.04
N VAL A 107 10.62 -0.31 -19.03
CA VAL A 107 10.21 1.05 -19.43
C VAL A 107 10.81 2.11 -18.49
N CYS A 108 10.78 1.89 -17.18
CA CYS A 108 11.38 2.84 -16.25
C CYS A 108 12.91 2.87 -16.35
N GLU A 109 13.55 1.71 -16.55
CA GLU A 109 15.00 1.60 -16.72
C GLU A 109 15.50 2.24 -18.02
N SER A 110 14.72 2.26 -19.09
CA SER A 110 15.08 2.99 -20.32
C SER A 110 15.18 4.52 -20.12
N ILE A 111 14.46 5.04 -19.10
CA ILE A 111 14.45 6.48 -18.77
C ILE A 111 15.44 6.83 -17.67
N LEU A 112 15.49 6.02 -16.61
CA LEU A 112 16.27 6.30 -15.38
C LEU A 112 17.65 5.64 -15.36
N GLY A 113 17.87 4.65 -16.22
CA GLY A 113 18.97 3.71 -16.10
C GLY A 113 18.61 2.54 -15.16
N LYS A 114 19.52 1.60 -15.01
CA LYS A 114 19.33 0.36 -14.25
C LYS A 114 18.94 0.64 -12.81
N LEU A 115 17.83 0.04 -12.38
CA LEU A 115 17.31 0.17 -11.02
C LEU A 115 17.89 -0.91 -10.10
N PRO A 116 18.30 -0.54 -8.87
CA PRO A 116 18.80 -1.51 -7.90
C PRO A 116 17.68 -2.39 -7.35
N ILE A 117 18.06 -3.52 -6.77
CA ILE A 117 17.17 -4.33 -5.92
C ILE A 117 17.22 -3.72 -4.51
N VAL A 118 16.07 -3.34 -3.98
CA VAL A 118 15.94 -2.63 -2.71
C VAL A 118 15.05 -3.39 -1.72
N GLY A 119 15.32 -3.21 -0.44
CA GLY A 119 14.45 -3.69 0.62
C GLY A 119 13.19 -2.82 0.79
N PRO A 120 12.19 -3.30 1.54
CA PRO A 120 10.91 -2.62 1.73
C PRO A 120 11.05 -1.24 2.39
N GLU A 121 12.06 -1.07 3.25
CA GLU A 121 12.33 0.17 4.00
C GLU A 121 13.17 1.20 3.22
N CYS A 122 13.53 0.90 1.98
CA CYS A 122 14.36 1.80 1.19
C CYS A 122 13.51 2.95 0.63
N ALA A 123 13.94 4.19 0.90
CA ALA A 123 13.31 5.39 0.33
C ALA A 123 13.61 5.57 -1.17
N GLY A 124 14.63 4.89 -1.69
CA GLY A 124 15.02 4.95 -3.09
C GLY A 124 14.15 4.11 -4.01
N LEU A 125 14.02 4.56 -5.25
CA LEU A 125 13.29 3.81 -6.29
C LEU A 125 14.08 2.57 -6.69
N GLY A 126 13.47 1.41 -6.63
CA GLY A 126 14.11 0.15 -6.97
C GLY A 126 13.13 -1.00 -7.15
N LYS A 127 13.69 -2.14 -7.55
CA LYS A 127 12.97 -3.40 -7.73
C LYS A 127 12.97 -4.19 -6.43
N VAL A 128 11.88 -4.90 -6.16
CA VAL A 128 11.85 -5.89 -5.07
C VAL A 128 12.21 -7.27 -5.60
N SER A 129 12.73 -8.13 -4.72
CA SER A 129 13.02 -9.53 -5.04
C SER A 129 12.62 -10.43 -3.87
N PHE A 130 12.07 -11.62 -4.17
CA PHE A 130 11.88 -12.69 -3.18
C PHE A 130 13.20 -13.33 -2.74
N GLN A 131 14.20 -13.29 -3.59
CA GLN A 131 15.56 -13.62 -3.21
C GLN A 131 16.04 -12.50 -2.30
N ARG A 132 16.23 -12.74 -1.03
CA ARG A 132 16.64 -11.74 -0.01
C ARG A 132 17.98 -11.03 -0.29
N VAL A 133 18.32 -10.90 -1.56
CA VAL A 133 19.52 -10.21 -2.06
C VAL A 133 19.11 -8.77 -2.37
N VAL A 134 19.73 -7.83 -1.70
CA VAL A 134 19.63 -6.39 -2.01
C VAL A 134 20.91 -5.93 -2.67
N SER A 135 20.80 -4.93 -3.54
CA SER A 135 21.97 -4.27 -4.11
C SER A 135 22.71 -3.51 -3.00
N ILE A 136 24.03 -3.64 -2.96
CA ILE A 136 24.89 -2.94 -2.00
C ILE A 136 25.98 -2.24 -2.78
N ASP A 137 26.05 -0.91 -2.70
CA ASP A 137 27.14 -0.13 -3.28
C ASP A 137 28.25 0.16 -2.25
N ARG A 138 27.84 0.37 -1.00
CA ARG A 138 28.78 0.58 0.11
C ARG A 138 28.16 0.25 1.46
N TRP A 139 29.00 0.14 2.49
CA TRP A 139 28.57 0.10 3.89
C TRP A 139 28.65 1.47 4.53
N GLY A 140 27.53 1.94 5.03
CA GLY A 140 27.44 3.21 5.75
C GLY A 140 28.20 3.14 7.07
N LYS A 141 29.23 3.99 7.25
CA LYS A 141 30.07 3.98 8.45
C LYS A 141 29.29 4.32 9.73
N ARG A 142 28.35 5.26 9.65
CA ARG A 142 27.61 5.77 10.81
C ARG A 142 26.62 4.76 11.39
N TYR A 143 25.88 4.05 10.53
CA TYR A 143 24.81 3.14 10.94
C TYR A 143 25.13 1.66 10.67
N GLN A 144 26.31 1.37 10.16
CA GLN A 144 26.78 0.00 9.84
C GLN A 144 25.75 -0.80 9.03
N ARG A 145 25.10 -0.14 8.07
CA ARG A 145 24.07 -0.73 7.21
C ARG A 145 24.45 -0.65 5.74
N PRO A 146 23.95 -1.58 4.91
CA PRO A 146 24.15 -1.50 3.47
C PRO A 146 23.48 -0.26 2.88
N GLU A 147 24.19 0.44 2.01
CA GLU A 147 23.70 1.60 1.28
C GLU A 147 23.75 1.32 -0.22
N VAL A 148 22.74 1.77 -0.94
CA VAL A 148 22.57 1.62 -2.39
C VAL A 148 22.34 2.97 -3.03
N ARG A 149 22.95 3.18 -4.20
CA ARG A 149 22.68 4.36 -5.02
C ARG A 149 21.36 4.17 -5.77
N SER A 150 20.42 5.07 -5.55
CA SER A 150 19.11 5.04 -6.19
C SER A 150 18.56 6.44 -6.42
N TRP A 151 17.57 6.54 -7.29
CA TRP A 151 16.75 7.74 -7.43
C TRP A 151 15.85 7.92 -6.21
N VAL A 152 15.79 9.12 -5.68
CA VAL A 152 14.90 9.47 -4.57
C VAL A 152 13.99 10.59 -5.02
N ALA A 153 12.68 10.41 -4.82
CA ALA A 153 11.72 11.47 -5.07
C ALA A 153 11.76 12.47 -3.92
N THR A 154 12.08 13.72 -4.25
CA THR A 154 12.07 14.81 -3.28
C THR A 154 10.88 15.72 -3.57
N PRO A 155 9.99 15.98 -2.61
CA PRO A 155 8.89 16.91 -2.81
C PRO A 155 9.46 18.33 -3.00
N VAL A 156 8.94 19.02 -4.01
CA VAL A 156 9.23 20.46 -4.19
C VAL A 156 8.02 21.20 -3.63
N TYR A 157 8.22 21.81 -2.47
CA TYR A 157 7.20 22.67 -1.88
C TYR A 157 7.19 24.01 -2.63
N ARG A 158 6.04 24.38 -3.18
CA ARG A 158 5.84 25.75 -3.64
C ARG A 158 5.65 26.61 -2.40
N THR A 159 6.42 27.70 -2.32
CA THR A 159 6.14 28.76 -1.35
C THR A 159 4.80 29.40 -1.73
N ASP A 160 3.80 29.18 -0.91
CA ASP A 160 2.53 29.84 -1.08
C ASP A 160 2.67 31.31 -0.67
N LYS A 161 2.05 32.22 -1.44
CA LYS A 161 1.99 33.64 -1.08
C LYS A 161 0.93 33.93 -0.01
N LEU A 162 0.10 32.93 0.27
CA LEU A 162 -0.92 32.98 1.30
C LEU A 162 -0.32 32.42 2.59
N ASP A 163 -0.22 33.25 3.62
CA ASP A 163 0.22 32.80 4.92
C ASP A 163 -0.98 32.45 5.82
N GLY A 164 -0.74 31.49 6.71
CA GLY A 164 -1.57 31.14 7.84
C GLY A 164 -3.06 31.12 7.60
N TYR A 165 -3.75 32.14 8.03
CA TYR A 165 -5.22 32.21 8.05
C TYR A 165 -5.87 32.28 6.67
N SER A 166 -5.22 32.93 5.71
CA SER A 166 -5.70 33.08 4.34
C SER A 166 -5.63 31.77 3.53
N ALA A 167 -4.86 30.80 3.97
CA ALA A 167 -4.76 29.47 3.36
C ALA A 167 -5.87 28.51 3.82
N LEU A 168 -6.64 28.90 4.88
CA LEU A 168 -7.73 28.08 5.44
C LEU A 168 -9.11 28.48 4.92
N LEU A 169 -9.23 29.54 4.15
CA LEU A 169 -10.44 30.01 3.46
C LEU A 169 -10.44 29.59 2.00
#